data_92ea3b6ae259628026db229efaf5cc19
#
_entry.id   92ea3b6ae259628026db229efaf5cc19
#
_cell.length_a   1.000
_cell.length_b   1.000
_cell.length_c   1.000
_cell.angle_alpha   90.00
_cell.angle_beta   90.00
_cell.angle_gamma   90.00
#
_symmetry.space_group_name_H-M   'P 1'
#
loop_
_entity.id
_entity.type
_entity.pdbx_description
1 polymer ?
#
loop_
_entity_poly.entity_id
_entity_poly.type
_entity_poly.pdbx_seq_one_letter_code
_entity_poly.pdbx_strand_id
1 'polypeptide(L)'
;MLGQLSPECNKRDAKYVDGAEPGMIFNTVTKRLYDGEEGVNIIPCFYKREYVEWSDRGEGTSAPVAIHSVDSGIIKEATRDASYKDRLPNGNYLENTASYFVVVDDGSQALISMKSTQLKVSRTWNSMMNSIKLKGKNGLFTPAMYSHVYNLKTVQQSNDKGTWFGWNIEKVGPVQDKGLYEAAKSFAGSVNKGDVTAKHGGEGTSQSSNEVPF
;
A
#
# COMPACT_ATOMS: atom_id res chain seq x y z
N MET A 1 8.87 1.47 0.72
CA MET A 1 9.77 2.15 -0.22
C MET A 1 10.48 3.27 0.51
N LEU A 2 11.79 3.19 0.56
CA LEU A 2 12.63 4.18 1.23
C LEU A 2 12.92 5.36 0.28
N GLY A 3 12.80 6.57 0.80
CA GLY A 3 13.15 7.80 0.08
C GLY A 3 14.52 8.33 0.51
N GLN A 4 14.98 9.41 -0.13
CA GLN A 4 16.25 10.06 0.19
C GLN A 4 16.35 10.52 1.66
N LEU A 5 15.22 10.90 2.25
CA LEU A 5 15.14 11.40 3.63
C LEU A 5 14.53 10.41 4.59
N SER A 6 14.43 9.13 4.21
CA SER A 6 13.92 8.09 5.11
C SER A 6 14.85 7.91 6.31
N PRO A 7 14.31 7.92 7.54
CA PRO A 7 15.13 7.77 8.75
C PRO A 7 15.88 6.45 8.77
N GLU A 8 15.34 5.40 8.16
CA GLU A 8 15.99 4.08 8.03
C GLU A 8 17.32 4.15 7.27
N CYS A 9 17.50 5.12 6.36
CA CYS A 9 18.75 5.33 5.61
C CYS A 9 19.76 6.23 6.34
N ASN A 10 19.38 6.83 7.48
CA ASN A 10 20.22 7.77 8.20
C ASN A 10 20.89 7.10 9.41
N LYS A 11 22.19 6.85 9.35
CA LYS A 11 22.98 6.21 10.42
C LYS A 11 22.91 6.91 11.79
N ARG A 12 22.45 8.16 11.86
CA ARG A 12 22.31 8.93 13.09
C ARG A 12 20.87 8.91 13.64
N ASP A 13 19.94 8.31 12.91
CA ASP A 13 18.54 8.19 13.35
C ASP A 13 18.32 6.92 14.17
N ALA A 14 17.48 6.98 15.18
CA ALA A 14 17.13 5.83 16.00
C ALA A 14 16.41 4.71 15.23
N LYS A 15 15.85 5.03 14.05
CA LYS A 15 15.19 4.10 13.14
C LYS A 15 16.12 3.54 12.06
N TYR A 16 17.41 3.83 12.12
CA TYR A 16 18.37 3.35 11.15
C TYR A 16 18.31 1.83 11.00
N VAL A 17 18.34 1.36 9.78
CA VAL A 17 18.42 -0.06 9.42
C VAL A 17 19.70 -0.28 8.64
N ASP A 18 20.54 -1.18 9.11
CA ASP A 18 21.80 -1.48 8.45
C ASP A 18 21.58 -1.99 7.03
N GLY A 19 22.33 -1.42 6.08
CA GLY A 19 22.19 -1.72 4.65
C GLY A 19 20.98 -1.04 3.96
N ALA A 20 20.22 -0.21 4.67
CA ALA A 20 19.10 0.51 4.05
C ALA A 20 19.59 1.65 3.17
N GLU A 21 19.14 1.65 1.91
CA GLU A 21 19.44 2.69 0.93
C GLU A 21 18.15 3.24 0.29
N PRO A 22 18.19 4.52 -0.19
CA PRO A 22 17.06 5.08 -0.93
C PRO A 22 16.73 4.23 -2.16
N GLY A 23 15.44 3.97 -2.37
CA GLY A 23 14.95 3.11 -3.45
C GLY A 23 14.66 1.68 -3.02
N MET A 24 15.22 1.21 -1.93
CA MET A 24 14.90 -0.12 -1.40
C MET A 24 13.46 -0.22 -0.90
N ILE A 25 12.94 -1.44 -0.91
CA ILE A 25 11.65 -1.79 -0.32
C ILE A 25 11.90 -2.28 1.10
N PHE A 26 11.26 -1.64 2.06
CA PHE A 26 11.39 -1.99 3.48
C PHE A 26 10.05 -2.46 4.03
N ASN A 27 10.02 -3.67 4.58
CA ASN A 27 8.89 -4.17 5.33
C ASN A 27 9.02 -3.74 6.80
N THR A 28 8.15 -2.84 7.24
CA THR A 28 8.21 -2.26 8.59
C THR A 28 7.93 -3.27 9.70
N VAL A 29 7.24 -4.37 9.40
CA VAL A 29 6.89 -5.41 10.37
C VAL A 29 8.02 -6.43 10.51
N THR A 30 8.44 -7.03 9.40
CA THR A 30 9.49 -8.08 9.39
C THR A 30 10.90 -7.49 9.43
N LYS A 31 11.04 -6.17 9.28
CA LYS A 31 12.32 -5.44 9.19
C LYS A 31 13.20 -5.88 8.02
N ARG A 32 12.63 -6.55 7.01
CA ARG A 32 13.36 -7.00 5.82
C ARG A 32 13.51 -5.89 4.81
N LEU A 33 14.68 -5.83 4.22
CA LEU A 33 15.00 -5.01 3.06
C LEU A 33 14.98 -5.89 1.80
N TYR A 34 14.46 -5.32 0.72
CA TYR A 34 14.51 -5.92 -0.61
C TYR A 34 15.11 -4.89 -1.56
N ASP A 35 15.91 -5.36 -2.49
CA ASP A 35 16.42 -4.51 -3.58
C ASP A 35 15.26 -3.92 -4.37
N GLY A 36 15.32 -2.62 -4.67
CA GLY A 36 14.23 -1.94 -5.36
C GLY A 36 14.17 -2.22 -6.85
N GLU A 37 15.31 -2.51 -7.49
CA GLU A 37 15.39 -2.80 -8.92
C GLU A 37 15.02 -4.27 -9.21
N GLU A 38 15.48 -5.21 -8.39
CA GLU A 38 15.08 -6.61 -8.45
C GLU A 38 13.61 -6.77 -8.08
N GLY A 39 13.18 -6.01 -7.06
CA GLY A 39 11.83 -6.02 -6.54
C GLY A 39 11.52 -7.23 -5.66
N VAL A 40 10.25 -7.38 -5.29
CA VAL A 40 9.73 -8.48 -4.50
C VAL A 40 8.45 -9.02 -5.12
N ASN A 41 8.33 -10.34 -5.16
CA ASN A 41 7.13 -10.99 -5.66
C ASN A 41 6.01 -10.96 -4.63
N ILE A 42 4.85 -10.54 -5.05
CA ILE A 42 3.67 -10.38 -4.21
C ILE A 42 2.42 -10.95 -4.89
N ILE A 43 1.48 -11.38 -4.07
CA ILE A 43 0.16 -11.84 -4.48
C ILE A 43 -0.86 -10.88 -3.89
N PRO A 44 -1.57 -10.05 -4.70
CA PRO A 44 -2.59 -9.15 -4.20
C PRO A 44 -3.82 -9.94 -3.73
N CYS A 45 -4.27 -9.69 -2.50
CA CYS A 45 -5.37 -10.41 -1.87
C CYS A 45 -6.64 -9.58 -1.78
N PHE A 46 -6.49 -8.30 -1.46
CA PHE A 46 -7.61 -7.38 -1.34
C PHE A 46 -7.17 -5.95 -1.69
N TYR A 47 -8.09 -5.17 -2.23
CA TYR A 47 -7.91 -3.78 -2.58
C TYR A 47 -8.97 -2.93 -1.89
N LYS A 48 -8.55 -1.83 -1.28
CA LYS A 48 -9.44 -0.84 -0.69
C LYS A 48 -8.98 0.56 -1.05
N ARG A 49 -9.92 1.45 -1.32
CA ARG A 49 -9.66 2.86 -1.52
C ARG A 49 -10.41 3.67 -0.49
N GLU A 50 -9.71 4.59 0.16
CA GLU A 50 -10.22 5.36 1.29
C GLU A 50 -9.72 6.81 1.23
N TYR A 51 -10.43 7.71 1.88
CA TYR A 51 -9.92 9.01 2.26
C TYR A 51 -9.48 8.95 3.71
N VAL A 52 -8.18 9.12 3.95
CA VAL A 52 -7.60 9.20 5.29
C VAL A 52 -7.54 10.67 5.69
N GLU A 53 -8.18 11.02 6.79
CA GLU A 53 -8.22 12.38 7.33
C GLU A 53 -7.06 12.59 8.29
N TRP A 54 -6.31 13.66 8.10
CA TRP A 54 -5.14 14.03 8.87
C TRP A 54 -5.24 15.45 9.39
N SER A 55 -4.76 15.69 10.62
CA SER A 55 -4.40 17.03 11.10
C SER A 55 -3.07 17.48 10.50
N ASP A 56 -2.77 18.77 10.51
CA ASP A 56 -1.44 19.26 10.11
C ASP A 56 -0.34 18.78 11.07
N ARG A 57 0.89 18.72 10.55
CA ARG A 57 2.05 18.34 11.34
C ARG A 57 2.23 19.27 12.52
N GLY A 58 2.31 18.71 13.73
CA GLY A 58 2.44 19.46 14.97
C GLY A 58 1.13 19.72 15.71
N GLU A 59 -0.01 19.46 15.08
CA GLU A 59 -1.36 19.69 15.68
C GLU A 59 -2.07 18.39 16.07
N GLY A 60 -1.36 17.31 16.30
CA GLY A 60 -2.00 16.04 16.65
C GLY A 60 -1.07 14.86 16.82
N THR A 61 -1.65 13.68 16.90
CA THR A 61 -0.92 12.40 16.92
C THR A 61 -0.49 12.02 15.52
N SER A 62 0.49 11.12 15.41
CA SER A 62 0.88 10.51 14.12
C SER A 62 -0.18 9.55 13.54
N ALA A 63 -1.33 9.41 14.22
CA ALA A 63 -2.45 8.60 13.76
C ALA A 63 -3.44 9.46 12.95
N PRO A 64 -4.17 8.85 12.00
CA PRO A 64 -5.23 9.54 11.29
C PRO A 64 -6.35 9.96 12.24
N VAL A 65 -6.97 11.09 11.94
CA VAL A 65 -8.15 11.59 12.70
C VAL A 65 -9.36 10.71 12.39
N ALA A 66 -9.56 10.36 11.13
CA ALA A 66 -10.63 9.48 10.67
C ALA A 66 -10.28 8.80 9.34
N ILE A 67 -11.01 7.73 9.02
CA ILE A 67 -10.92 7.03 7.74
C ILE A 67 -12.33 7.01 7.13
N HIS A 68 -12.45 7.55 5.94
CA HIS A 68 -13.72 7.68 5.24
C HIS A 68 -13.76 6.79 4.00
N SER A 69 -14.91 6.14 3.77
CA SER A 69 -15.16 5.47 2.49
C SER A 69 -15.15 6.49 1.35
N VAL A 70 -14.70 6.08 0.18
CA VAL A 70 -14.79 6.92 -1.04
C VAL A 70 -16.23 7.27 -1.40
N ASP A 71 -17.20 6.45 -0.98
CA ASP A 71 -18.63 6.63 -1.21
C ASP A 71 -19.30 7.54 -0.17
N SER A 72 -18.60 7.94 0.89
CA SER A 72 -19.15 8.82 1.96
C SER A 72 -19.48 10.22 1.47
N GLY A 73 -18.92 10.64 0.32
CA GLY A 73 -19.09 11.97 -0.20
C GLY A 73 -18.26 13.06 0.48
N ILE A 74 -17.48 12.73 1.51
CA ILE A 74 -16.64 13.66 2.30
C ILE A 74 -15.76 14.56 1.43
N ILE A 75 -15.27 14.05 0.30
CA ILE A 75 -14.42 14.83 -0.62
C ILE A 75 -15.15 16.06 -1.19
N LYS A 76 -16.48 16.07 -1.22
CA LYS A 76 -17.26 17.20 -1.71
C LYS A 76 -17.27 18.39 -0.73
N GLU A 77 -16.93 18.12 0.53
CA GLU A 77 -16.82 19.14 1.57
C GLU A 77 -15.42 19.78 1.58
N ALA A 78 -14.45 19.14 0.91
CA ALA A 78 -13.07 19.58 0.89
C ALA A 78 -12.83 20.64 -0.20
N THR A 79 -11.95 21.59 0.11
CA THR A 79 -11.44 22.58 -0.85
C THR A 79 -9.94 22.38 -1.02
N ARG A 80 -9.46 22.41 -2.27
CA ARG A 80 -8.03 22.24 -2.55
C ARG A 80 -7.27 23.52 -2.21
N ASP A 81 -6.29 23.38 -1.31
CA ASP A 81 -5.42 24.49 -0.91
C ASP A 81 -4.24 24.72 -1.88
N ALA A 82 -3.45 25.77 -1.64
CA ALA A 82 -2.28 26.12 -2.45
C ALA A 82 -1.16 25.04 -2.40
N SER A 83 -1.18 24.17 -1.38
CA SER A 83 -0.27 23.03 -1.23
C SER A 83 -0.80 21.75 -1.88
N TYR A 84 -1.89 21.85 -2.64
CA TYR A 84 -2.58 20.73 -3.29
C TYR A 84 -3.17 19.70 -2.32
N LYS A 85 -3.47 20.09 -1.07
CA LYS A 85 -4.19 19.26 -0.11
C LYS A 85 -5.70 19.54 -0.21
N ASP A 86 -6.51 18.50 -0.10
CA ASP A 86 -7.95 18.61 -0.05
C ASP A 86 -8.36 18.86 1.40
N ARG A 87 -8.62 20.14 1.74
CA ARG A 87 -8.92 20.63 3.10
C ARG A 87 -10.39 20.57 3.43
N LEU A 88 -10.70 20.04 4.61
CA LEU A 88 -12.02 20.07 5.22
C LEU A 88 -12.25 21.38 5.96
N PRO A 89 -13.54 21.76 6.22
CA PRO A 89 -13.87 22.97 6.99
C PRO A 89 -13.29 22.99 8.43
N ASN A 90 -13.01 21.81 9.02
CA ASN A 90 -12.39 21.68 10.34
C ASN A 90 -10.86 21.91 10.33
N GLY A 91 -10.25 22.23 9.18
CA GLY A 91 -8.82 22.45 9.03
C GLY A 91 -8.00 21.20 8.69
N ASN A 92 -8.54 20.01 8.91
CA ASN A 92 -7.89 18.74 8.52
C ASN A 92 -7.79 18.60 7.00
N TYR A 93 -6.98 17.66 6.52
CA TYR A 93 -6.92 17.36 5.09
C TYR A 93 -7.17 15.89 4.80
N LEU A 94 -7.72 15.63 3.63
CA LEU A 94 -7.99 14.29 3.11
C LEU A 94 -6.84 13.81 2.23
N GLU A 95 -6.39 12.62 2.50
CA GLU A 95 -5.41 11.92 1.66
C GLU A 95 -6.08 10.70 1.00
N ASN A 96 -6.22 10.76 -0.32
CA ASN A 96 -6.75 9.64 -1.09
C ASN A 96 -5.72 8.51 -1.10
N THR A 97 -6.07 7.38 -0.51
CA THR A 97 -5.19 6.24 -0.30
C THR A 97 -5.77 4.99 -0.94
N ALA A 98 -4.97 4.32 -1.76
CA ALA A 98 -5.23 3.00 -2.31
C ALA A 98 -4.39 1.97 -1.56
N SER A 99 -5.05 1.08 -0.84
CA SER A 99 -4.43 0.07 0.01
C SER A 99 -4.58 -1.32 -0.61
N TYR A 100 -3.46 -2.03 -0.73
CA TYR A 100 -3.41 -3.41 -1.19
C TYR A 100 -2.91 -4.31 -0.07
N PHE A 101 -3.73 -5.25 0.34
CA PHE A 101 -3.33 -6.34 1.21
C PHE A 101 -2.72 -7.43 0.34
N VAL A 102 -1.50 -7.83 0.64
CA VAL A 102 -0.72 -8.74 -0.19
C VAL A 102 -0.09 -9.85 0.63
N VAL A 103 0.18 -10.98 0.01
CA VAL A 103 1.08 -12.02 0.51
C VAL A 103 2.39 -11.91 -0.27
N VAL A 104 3.50 -11.85 0.43
CA VAL A 104 4.85 -11.84 -0.13
C VAL A 104 5.27 -13.27 -0.47
N ASP A 105 6.28 -13.47 -1.30
CA ASP A 105 6.76 -14.79 -1.73
C ASP A 105 7.26 -15.68 -0.58
N ASP A 106 7.64 -15.10 0.56
CA ASP A 106 7.99 -15.83 1.79
C ASP A 106 6.76 -16.25 2.63
N GLY A 107 5.54 -15.96 2.16
CA GLY A 107 4.29 -16.24 2.85
C GLY A 107 3.86 -15.16 3.85
N SER A 108 4.68 -14.16 4.10
CA SER A 108 4.33 -13.05 5.01
C SER A 108 3.24 -12.15 4.41
N GLN A 109 2.41 -11.61 5.29
CA GLN A 109 1.35 -10.66 4.93
C GLN A 109 1.90 -9.23 5.01
N ALA A 110 1.49 -8.38 4.08
CA ALA A 110 1.89 -6.99 4.06
C ALA A 110 0.79 -6.07 3.52
N LEU A 111 0.93 -4.77 3.80
CA LEU A 111 0.09 -3.72 3.27
C LEU A 111 0.94 -2.78 2.40
N ILE A 112 0.45 -2.51 1.19
CA ILE A 112 1.03 -1.50 0.29
C ILE A 112 0.04 -0.36 0.17
N SER A 113 0.43 0.83 0.62
CA SER A 113 -0.37 2.05 0.48
C SER A 113 0.17 2.91 -0.65
N MET A 114 -0.69 3.26 -1.59
CA MET A 114 -0.39 4.13 -2.73
C MET A 114 -1.19 5.42 -2.63
N LYS A 115 -0.49 6.55 -2.65
CA LYS A 115 -1.05 7.89 -2.46
C LYS A 115 -0.55 8.83 -3.56
N SER A 116 -1.19 9.98 -3.70
CA SER A 116 -0.74 11.06 -4.59
C SER A 116 -0.38 10.52 -5.99
N THR A 117 0.85 10.71 -6.47
CA THR A 117 1.32 10.25 -7.79
C THR A 117 1.23 8.74 -7.98
N GLN A 118 1.32 7.96 -6.90
CA GLN A 118 1.23 6.50 -6.94
C GLN A 118 -0.19 5.98 -7.23
N LEU A 119 -1.22 6.82 -7.10
CA LEU A 119 -2.59 6.45 -7.51
C LEU A 119 -2.69 6.14 -9.00
N LYS A 120 -1.80 6.67 -9.84
CA LYS A 120 -1.72 6.29 -11.25
C LYS A 120 -1.27 4.83 -11.39
N VAL A 121 -0.26 4.43 -10.63
CA VAL A 121 0.23 3.03 -10.59
C VAL A 121 -0.87 2.10 -10.09
N SER A 122 -1.57 2.47 -9.02
CA SER A 122 -2.72 1.73 -8.50
C SER A 122 -3.79 1.49 -9.59
N ARG A 123 -4.18 2.52 -10.34
CA ARG A 123 -5.14 2.37 -11.44
C ARG A 123 -4.64 1.42 -12.52
N THR A 124 -3.37 1.54 -12.91
CA THR A 124 -2.76 0.66 -13.91
C THR A 124 -2.75 -0.79 -13.42
N TRP A 125 -2.39 -1.03 -12.16
CA TRP A 125 -2.38 -2.37 -11.57
C TRP A 125 -3.78 -3.00 -11.54
N ASN A 126 -4.79 -2.24 -11.08
CA ASN A 126 -6.18 -2.70 -11.10
C ASN A 126 -6.66 -3.03 -12.52
N SER A 127 -6.32 -2.19 -13.51
CA SER A 127 -6.64 -2.45 -14.92
C SER A 127 -5.95 -3.72 -15.43
N MET A 128 -4.69 -3.93 -15.07
CA MET A 128 -3.93 -5.14 -15.42
C MET A 128 -4.59 -6.39 -14.84
N MET A 129 -4.99 -6.38 -13.55
CA MET A 129 -5.70 -7.50 -12.92
C MET A 129 -7.04 -7.78 -13.59
N ASN A 130 -7.84 -6.74 -13.84
CA ASN A 130 -9.17 -6.86 -14.45
C ASN A 130 -9.13 -7.29 -15.92
N SER A 131 -8.01 -7.06 -16.63
CA SER A 131 -7.82 -7.48 -18.03
C SER A 131 -7.57 -8.99 -18.17
N ILE A 132 -7.20 -9.68 -17.10
CA ILE A 132 -6.97 -11.12 -17.15
C ILE A 132 -8.29 -11.84 -17.33
N LYS A 133 -8.37 -12.65 -18.39
CA LYS A 133 -9.54 -13.49 -18.69
C LYS A 133 -9.10 -14.95 -18.81
N LEU A 134 -9.74 -15.79 -18.02
CA LEU A 134 -9.54 -17.24 -18.08
C LEU A 134 -10.80 -17.91 -18.66
N LYS A 135 -10.61 -19.02 -19.36
CA LYS A 135 -11.70 -19.81 -19.91
C LYS A 135 -12.20 -20.81 -18.88
N GLY A 136 -13.43 -20.66 -18.44
CA GLY A 136 -14.11 -21.59 -17.57
C GLY A 136 -15.20 -22.39 -18.30
N LYS A 137 -15.93 -23.21 -17.55
CA LYS A 137 -17.05 -24.02 -18.10
C LYS A 137 -18.15 -23.15 -18.72
N ASN A 138 -18.39 -21.97 -18.13
CA ASN A 138 -19.49 -21.06 -18.52
C ASN A 138 -18.99 -19.86 -19.35
N GLY A 139 -17.80 -19.94 -19.96
CA GLY A 139 -17.23 -18.86 -20.76
C GLY A 139 -16.01 -18.19 -20.09
N LEU A 140 -15.69 -16.98 -20.55
CA LEU A 140 -14.58 -16.19 -19.99
C LEU A 140 -14.97 -15.56 -18.67
N PHE A 141 -14.04 -15.60 -17.70
CA PHE A 141 -14.22 -14.96 -16.41
C PHE A 141 -12.93 -14.23 -15.97
N THR A 142 -13.07 -13.23 -15.12
CA THR A 142 -11.93 -12.58 -14.46
C THR A 142 -11.60 -13.36 -13.19
N PRO A 143 -10.38 -13.89 -13.05
CA PRO A 143 -10.01 -14.63 -11.85
C PRO A 143 -9.91 -13.70 -10.62
N ALA A 144 -9.89 -14.30 -9.43
CA ALA A 144 -9.66 -13.57 -8.20
C ALA A 144 -8.29 -12.87 -8.21
N MET A 145 -8.16 -11.76 -7.48
CA MET A 145 -6.91 -10.98 -7.40
C MET A 145 -5.70 -11.85 -7.04
N TYR A 146 -5.90 -12.76 -6.08
CA TYR A 146 -4.86 -13.68 -5.60
C TYR A 146 -4.51 -14.83 -6.54
N SER A 147 -4.97 -14.80 -7.78
CA SER A 147 -4.66 -15.83 -8.78
C SER A 147 -3.29 -15.65 -9.47
N HIS A 148 -2.70 -14.46 -9.38
CA HIS A 148 -1.47 -14.11 -10.09
C HIS A 148 -0.44 -13.46 -9.17
N VAL A 149 0.83 -13.73 -9.48
CA VAL A 149 2.00 -13.09 -8.88
C VAL A 149 2.35 -11.84 -9.67
N TYR A 150 2.71 -10.80 -8.95
CA TYR A 150 3.25 -9.55 -9.47
C TYR A 150 4.60 -9.26 -8.83
N ASN A 151 5.53 -8.70 -9.59
CA ASN A 151 6.77 -8.19 -9.05
C ASN A 151 6.60 -6.70 -8.75
N LEU A 152 6.80 -6.33 -7.49
CA LEU A 152 6.76 -4.95 -6.99
C LEU A 152 8.18 -4.41 -6.97
N LYS A 153 8.44 -3.41 -7.79
CA LYS A 153 9.73 -2.71 -7.92
C LYS A 153 9.62 -1.25 -7.52
N THR A 154 10.76 -0.62 -7.37
CA THR A 154 10.85 0.83 -7.29
C THR A 154 11.55 1.40 -8.52
N VAL A 155 11.14 2.58 -8.93
CA VAL A 155 11.76 3.34 -10.01
C VAL A 155 11.99 4.77 -9.56
N GLN A 156 13.14 5.30 -9.91
CA GLN A 156 13.46 6.69 -9.66
C GLN A 156 12.64 7.58 -10.59
N GLN A 157 12.05 8.63 -10.04
CA GLN A 157 11.26 9.64 -10.73
C GLN A 157 11.80 11.01 -10.37
N SER A 158 11.68 11.97 -11.28
CA SER A 158 12.12 13.34 -11.05
C SER A 158 11.21 14.34 -11.73
N ASN A 159 11.17 15.55 -11.18
CA ASN A 159 10.61 16.76 -11.78
C ASN A 159 11.37 17.98 -11.27
N ASP A 160 10.91 19.19 -11.61
CA ASP A 160 11.51 20.46 -11.19
C ASP A 160 11.57 20.65 -9.66
N LYS A 161 10.82 19.86 -8.88
CA LYS A 161 10.78 19.91 -7.41
C LYS A 161 11.75 18.93 -6.74
N GLY A 162 12.34 18.00 -7.51
CA GLY A 162 13.29 17.02 -6.99
C GLY A 162 13.13 15.62 -7.54
N THR A 163 13.83 14.70 -6.89
CA THR A 163 13.89 13.29 -7.24
C THR A 163 13.30 12.45 -6.10
N TRP A 164 12.50 11.45 -6.46
CA TRP A 164 11.92 10.49 -5.51
C TRP A 164 11.82 9.11 -6.15
N PHE A 165 11.52 8.11 -5.36
CA PHE A 165 11.21 6.78 -5.87
C PHE A 165 9.68 6.58 -5.95
N GLY A 166 9.25 5.82 -6.93
CA GLY A 166 7.87 5.42 -7.15
C GLY A 166 7.75 3.92 -7.33
N TRP A 167 6.56 3.39 -7.12
CA TRP A 167 6.26 1.99 -7.39
C TRP A 167 6.20 1.71 -8.90
N ASN A 168 6.73 0.57 -9.29
CA ASN A 168 6.47 -0.07 -10.58
C ASN A 168 5.98 -1.50 -10.33
N ILE A 169 5.02 -1.98 -11.11
CA ILE A 169 4.43 -3.29 -10.93
C ILE A 169 4.41 -4.02 -12.26
N GLU A 170 4.96 -5.22 -12.26
CA GLU A 170 5.04 -6.09 -13.41
C GLU A 170 4.30 -7.41 -13.14
N LYS A 171 3.50 -7.87 -14.10
CA LYS A 171 2.85 -9.17 -13.97
C LYS A 171 3.87 -10.29 -14.23
N VAL A 172 4.01 -11.21 -13.27
CA VAL A 172 4.86 -12.38 -13.39
C VAL A 172 4.11 -13.53 -14.04
N GLY A 173 2.98 -13.94 -13.47
CA GLY A 173 2.18 -15.06 -13.99
C GLY A 173 1.22 -15.63 -12.96
N PRO A 174 0.54 -16.74 -13.26
CA PRO A 174 -0.30 -17.43 -12.31
C PRO A 174 0.48 -17.92 -11.08
N VAL A 175 -0.16 -17.93 -9.90
CA VAL A 175 0.42 -18.54 -8.70
C VAL A 175 0.58 -20.04 -8.92
N GLN A 176 1.81 -20.53 -8.85
CA GLN A 176 2.14 -21.97 -9.04
C GLN A 176 2.16 -22.73 -7.72
N ASP A 177 2.59 -22.07 -6.64
CA ASP A 177 2.64 -22.68 -5.31
C ASP A 177 1.24 -22.75 -4.68
N LYS A 178 0.79 -23.97 -4.38
CA LYS A 178 -0.51 -24.21 -3.77
C LYS A 178 -0.63 -23.64 -2.37
N GLY A 179 0.46 -23.68 -1.59
CA GLY A 179 0.49 -23.17 -0.23
C GLY A 179 0.32 -21.64 -0.22
N LEU A 180 1.06 -20.94 -1.07
CA LEU A 180 0.92 -19.49 -1.24
C LEU A 180 -0.47 -19.10 -1.78
N TYR A 181 -1.03 -19.88 -2.70
CA TYR A 181 -2.38 -19.64 -3.20
C TYR A 181 -3.43 -19.74 -2.09
N GLU A 182 -3.40 -20.80 -1.29
CA GLU A 182 -4.36 -20.99 -0.19
C GLU A 182 -4.15 -19.95 0.93
N ALA A 183 -2.91 -19.56 1.23
CA ALA A 183 -2.59 -18.48 2.16
C ALA A 183 -3.19 -17.14 1.68
N ALA A 184 -2.98 -16.78 0.42
CA ALA A 184 -3.51 -15.56 -0.18
C ALA A 184 -5.05 -15.56 -0.22
N LYS A 185 -5.68 -16.68 -0.55
CA LYS A 185 -7.13 -16.84 -0.55
C LYS A 185 -7.72 -16.70 0.86
N SER A 186 -7.08 -17.33 1.86
CA SER A 186 -7.50 -17.23 3.27
C SER A 186 -7.38 -15.79 3.76
N PHE A 187 -6.25 -15.12 3.47
CA PHE A 187 -6.03 -13.74 3.84
C PHE A 187 -7.05 -12.79 3.18
N ALA A 188 -7.32 -12.98 1.89
CA ALA A 188 -8.38 -12.24 1.21
C ALA A 188 -9.75 -12.40 1.89
N GLY A 189 -10.05 -13.61 2.36
CA GLY A 189 -11.28 -13.92 3.10
C GLY A 189 -11.35 -13.17 4.44
N SER A 190 -10.26 -13.15 5.22
CA SER A 190 -10.19 -12.45 6.51
C SER A 190 -10.32 -10.94 6.36
N VAL A 191 -9.64 -10.35 5.37
CA VAL A 191 -9.76 -8.90 5.10
C VAL A 191 -11.20 -8.55 4.66
N ASN A 192 -11.81 -9.35 3.79
CA ASN A 192 -13.17 -9.10 3.32
C ASN A 192 -14.22 -9.20 4.43
N LYS A 193 -14.00 -10.04 5.44
CA LYS A 193 -14.86 -10.15 6.63
C LYS A 193 -14.66 -9.03 7.64
N GLY A 194 -13.58 -8.23 7.49
CA GLY A 194 -13.21 -7.19 8.44
C GLY A 194 -12.41 -7.70 9.65
N ASP A 195 -11.97 -8.97 9.62
CA ASP A 195 -11.13 -9.55 10.68
C ASP A 195 -9.71 -8.91 10.70
N VAL A 196 -9.31 -8.36 9.56
CA VAL A 196 -8.04 -7.65 9.37
C VAL A 196 -8.31 -6.28 8.78
N THR A 197 -7.81 -5.24 9.44
CA THR A 197 -7.93 -3.84 9.00
C THR A 197 -6.57 -3.19 8.86
N ALA A 198 -6.44 -2.23 7.92
CA ALA A 198 -5.24 -1.43 7.77
C ALA A 198 -5.13 -0.40 8.90
N LYS A 199 -4.00 -0.36 9.61
CA LYS A 199 -3.65 0.77 10.46
C LYS A 199 -2.90 1.81 9.62
N HIS A 200 -3.51 2.95 9.39
CA HIS A 200 -2.85 4.11 8.81
C HIS A 200 -2.29 4.94 9.97
N GLY A 201 -0.99 4.92 10.19
CA GLY A 201 -0.40 5.76 11.22
C GLY A 201 0.92 5.25 11.75
N GLY A 202 1.72 6.18 12.21
CA GLY A 202 3.04 5.91 12.78
C GLY A 202 2.99 5.14 14.08
N GLU A 203 4.10 4.56 14.40
CA GLU A 203 4.43 3.75 15.55
C GLU A 203 3.86 4.29 16.87
N GLY A 204 3.19 3.43 17.61
CA GLY A 204 2.92 3.67 19.03
C GLY A 204 1.67 3.02 19.59
N THR A 205 1.92 2.06 20.45
CA THR A 205 1.05 1.38 21.42
C THR A 205 0.28 0.15 20.94
N SER A 206 0.82 -0.97 21.40
CA SER A 206 0.17 -2.26 21.55
C SER A 206 -1.09 -2.15 22.42
N GLN A 207 -2.25 -2.43 21.84
CA GLN A 207 -3.36 -3.00 22.58
C GLN A 207 -3.95 -4.16 21.77
N SER A 208 -4.17 -5.26 22.46
CA SER A 208 -4.64 -6.53 21.96
C SER A 208 -6.01 -6.44 21.31
N SER A 209 -6.06 -6.55 20.05
CA SER A 209 -7.15 -7.09 19.23
C SER A 209 -6.45 -7.82 18.09
N ASN A 210 -7.08 -8.80 17.47
CA ASN A 210 -6.53 -9.62 16.37
C ASN A 210 -6.12 -8.76 15.13
N GLU A 211 -5.36 -7.70 15.36
CA GLU A 211 -4.91 -6.74 14.37
C GLU A 211 -3.48 -7.09 13.97
N VAL A 212 -3.28 -7.38 12.71
CA VAL A 212 -1.93 -7.50 12.15
C VAL A 212 -1.34 -6.09 12.05
N PRO A 213 -0.23 -5.76 12.70
CA PRO A 213 0.42 -4.46 12.56
C PRO A 213 1.05 -4.39 11.16
N PHE A 214 0.67 -3.40 10.39
CA PHE A 214 1.24 -3.09 9.08
C PHE A 214 2.02 -1.78 9.10
#